data_dc5f306c808081b29692774b92a55870
#
_entry.id   dc5f306c808081b29692774b92a55870
#
_cell.length_a   1.000
_cell.length_b   1.000
_cell.length_c   1.000
_cell.angle_alpha   90.00
_cell.angle_beta   90.00
_cell.angle_gamma   90.00
#
_symmetry.space_group_name_H-M   'P 1'
#
loop_
_entity.id
_entity.type
_entity.pdbx_description
1 polymer ?
#
loop_
_entity_poly.entity_id
_entity_poly.type
_entity_poly.pdbx_seq_one_letter_code
_entity_poly.pdbx_strand_id
1 'polypeptide(L)'
;MGSDSDWPTMKAAADICAQFGIVSEAKVISAHRTPKDLEQYAAKAHERGLRVIIAGAGGAAHLPGVMAAFTTLPVIGVPIESRSLKGLDSLLSIVQMPPGVPVATVGIGAAKNAGLLAVQILSVGSERLQ
;
A
#
# COMPACT_ATOMS: atom_id res chain seq x y z
N MET A 1 -2.75 -1.97 -5.73
CA MET A 1 -3.64 -0.82 -6.08
C MET A 1 -4.99 -1.33 -6.55
N GLY A 2 -6.03 -0.55 -6.30
CA GLY A 2 -7.40 -0.98 -6.57
C GLY A 2 -7.84 -0.86 -8.02
N SER A 3 -7.10 -0.12 -8.83
CA SER A 3 -7.39 0.09 -10.26
C SER A 3 -6.09 0.31 -11.01
N ASP A 4 -6.06 -0.07 -12.28
CA ASP A 4 -4.93 0.19 -13.16
C ASP A 4 -4.72 1.70 -13.39
N SER A 5 -5.78 2.49 -13.26
CA SER A 5 -5.70 3.95 -13.34
C SER A 5 -4.89 4.58 -12.21
N ASP A 6 -4.61 3.83 -11.15
CA ASP A 6 -3.76 4.29 -10.04
C ASP A 6 -2.26 4.16 -10.34
N TRP A 7 -1.90 3.40 -11.37
CA TRP A 7 -0.49 3.12 -11.66
C TRP A 7 0.35 4.38 -11.93
N PRO A 8 -0.12 5.39 -12.67
CA PRO A 8 0.68 6.61 -12.85
C PRO A 8 1.13 7.25 -11.54
N THR A 9 0.31 7.17 -10.49
CA THR A 9 0.67 7.64 -9.15
C THR A 9 1.55 6.62 -8.41
N MET A 10 1.16 5.36 -8.42
CA MET A 10 1.82 4.31 -7.64
C MET A 10 3.20 3.93 -8.16
N LYS A 11 3.47 4.18 -9.45
CA LYS A 11 4.76 3.89 -10.08
C LYS A 11 5.94 4.49 -9.32
N ALA A 12 5.77 5.66 -8.71
CA ALA A 12 6.83 6.31 -7.94
C ALA A 12 7.32 5.45 -6.77
N ALA A 13 6.44 4.66 -6.15
CA ALA A 13 6.84 3.73 -5.08
C ALA A 13 7.73 2.61 -5.63
N ALA A 14 7.36 2.03 -6.77
CA ALA A 14 8.16 1.00 -7.43
C ALA A 14 9.52 1.54 -7.86
N ASP A 15 9.57 2.76 -8.39
CA ASP A 15 10.82 3.40 -8.83
C ASP A 15 11.78 3.60 -7.64
N ILE A 16 11.27 4.03 -6.49
CA ILE A 16 12.08 4.16 -5.27
C ILE A 16 12.63 2.81 -4.83
N CYS A 17 11.80 1.77 -4.79
CA CYS A 17 12.28 0.43 -4.44
C CYS A 17 13.42 -0.02 -5.38
N ALA A 18 13.27 0.22 -6.67
CA ALA A 18 14.30 -0.11 -7.66
C ALA A 18 15.62 0.65 -7.42
N GLN A 19 15.56 1.93 -7.04
CA GLN A 19 16.76 2.72 -6.72
C GLN A 19 17.55 2.13 -5.56
N PHE A 20 16.89 1.49 -4.60
CA PHE A 20 17.53 0.84 -3.46
C PHE A 20 17.80 -0.64 -3.68
N GLY A 21 17.61 -1.14 -4.91
CA GLY A 21 17.85 -2.55 -5.24
C GLY A 21 16.86 -3.52 -4.61
N ILE A 22 15.65 -3.04 -4.29
CA ILE A 22 14.59 -3.86 -3.70
C ILE A 22 13.69 -4.36 -4.81
N VAL A 23 13.52 -5.68 -4.87
CA VAL A 23 12.59 -6.32 -5.81
C VAL A 23 11.17 -6.05 -5.35
N SER A 24 10.33 -5.59 -6.26
CA SER A 24 8.91 -5.35 -5.99
C SER A 24 8.04 -5.96 -7.09
N GLU A 25 6.78 -6.20 -6.77
CA GLU A 25 5.76 -6.55 -7.75
C GLU A 25 4.61 -5.57 -7.66
N ALA A 26 3.93 -5.33 -8.77
CA ALA A 26 2.76 -4.46 -8.82
C ALA A 26 1.56 -5.27 -9.30
N LYS A 27 0.45 -5.17 -8.57
CA LYS A 27 -0.80 -5.88 -8.90
C LYS A 27 -2.01 -4.96 -8.73
N VAL A 28 -3.02 -5.21 -9.53
CA VAL A 28 -4.34 -4.59 -9.39
C VAL A 28 -5.24 -5.60 -8.66
N ILE A 29 -5.66 -5.22 -7.46
CA ILE A 29 -6.57 -6.02 -6.63
C ILE A 29 -7.59 -5.05 -6.04
N SER A 30 -8.88 -5.30 -6.25
CA SER A 30 -9.94 -4.45 -5.72
C SER A 30 -10.60 -5.07 -4.49
N ALA A 31 -10.71 -4.31 -3.41
CA ALA A 31 -11.41 -4.76 -2.22
C ALA A 31 -12.90 -5.04 -2.50
N HIS A 32 -13.50 -4.27 -3.42
CA HIS A 32 -14.92 -4.38 -3.73
C HIS A 32 -15.22 -5.37 -4.85
N ARG A 33 -14.33 -5.44 -5.87
CA ARG A 33 -14.56 -6.24 -7.09
C ARG A 33 -13.96 -7.63 -7.03
N THR A 34 -12.80 -7.76 -6.38
CA THR A 34 -12.06 -9.03 -6.27
C THR A 34 -11.65 -9.32 -4.82
N PRO A 35 -12.62 -9.38 -3.88
CA PRO A 35 -12.29 -9.54 -2.45
C PRO A 35 -11.61 -10.86 -2.12
N LYS A 36 -11.92 -11.93 -2.84
CA LYS A 36 -11.25 -13.23 -2.63
C LYS A 36 -9.78 -13.19 -3.03
N ASP A 37 -9.47 -12.49 -4.13
CA ASP A 37 -8.08 -12.32 -4.57
C ASP A 37 -7.29 -11.52 -3.53
N LEU A 38 -7.91 -10.50 -2.94
CA LEU A 38 -7.31 -9.71 -1.89
C LEU A 38 -7.00 -10.57 -0.66
N GLU A 39 -7.97 -11.34 -0.19
CA GLU A 39 -7.80 -12.22 0.97
C GLU A 39 -6.66 -13.20 0.75
N GLN A 40 -6.64 -13.87 -0.40
CA GLN A 40 -5.57 -14.83 -0.75
C GLN A 40 -4.22 -14.16 -0.86
N TYR A 41 -4.15 -13.00 -1.50
CA TYR A 41 -2.89 -12.26 -1.64
C TYR A 41 -2.33 -11.88 -0.28
N ALA A 42 -3.14 -11.28 0.58
CA ALA A 42 -2.72 -10.85 1.89
C ALA A 42 -2.31 -12.02 2.80
N ALA A 43 -3.11 -13.08 2.81
CA ALA A 43 -2.85 -14.25 3.65
C ALA A 43 -1.57 -15.00 3.27
N LYS A 44 -1.22 -15.00 1.98
CA LYS A 44 -0.05 -15.72 1.46
C LYS A 44 1.20 -14.84 1.28
N ALA A 45 1.08 -13.53 1.48
CA ALA A 45 2.16 -12.60 1.19
C ALA A 45 3.44 -12.92 1.96
N HIS A 46 3.34 -13.17 3.27
CA HIS A 46 4.49 -13.51 4.10
C HIS A 46 5.17 -14.81 3.64
N GLU A 47 4.40 -15.84 3.32
CA GLU A 47 4.94 -17.13 2.84
C GLU A 47 5.71 -16.98 1.53
N ARG A 48 5.30 -16.03 0.68
CA ARG A 48 5.97 -15.73 -0.58
C ARG A 48 7.24 -14.89 -0.42
N GLY A 49 7.57 -14.49 0.80
CA GLY A 49 8.75 -13.68 1.08
C GLY A 49 8.53 -12.17 1.02
N LEU A 50 7.29 -11.72 0.88
CA LEU A 50 6.99 -10.29 0.95
C LEU A 50 7.19 -9.79 2.38
N ARG A 51 7.65 -8.57 2.54
CA ARG A 51 7.98 -7.96 3.84
C ARG A 51 7.15 -6.73 4.14
N VAL A 52 6.73 -6.00 3.12
CA VAL A 52 5.93 -4.78 3.22
C VAL A 52 4.96 -4.76 2.05
N ILE A 53 3.75 -4.29 2.29
CA ILE A 53 2.74 -4.10 1.25
C ILE A 53 2.42 -2.61 1.17
N ILE A 54 2.51 -2.04 -0.03
CA ILE A 54 2.08 -0.68 -0.31
C ILE A 54 0.76 -0.77 -1.08
N ALA A 55 -0.29 -0.21 -0.54
CA ALA A 55 -1.63 -0.28 -1.12
C ALA A 55 -2.16 1.11 -1.43
N GLY A 56 -2.45 1.38 -2.70
CA GLY A 56 -3.05 2.64 -3.16
C GLY A 56 -4.50 2.44 -3.54
N ALA A 57 -5.35 3.36 -3.12
CA ALA A 57 -6.77 3.34 -3.45
C ALA A 57 -7.37 4.75 -3.39
N GLY A 58 -8.43 4.98 -4.17
CA GLY A 58 -9.13 6.26 -4.24
C GLY A 58 -10.61 6.14 -3.93
N GLY A 59 -11.22 7.26 -3.55
CA GLY A 59 -12.63 7.33 -3.18
C GLY A 59 -12.91 6.59 -1.88
N ALA A 60 -13.80 5.60 -1.92
CA ALA A 60 -14.02 4.64 -0.83
C ALA A 60 -12.82 3.68 -0.78
N ALA A 61 -11.70 4.17 -0.30
CA ALA A 61 -10.39 3.56 -0.40
C ALA A 61 -10.18 2.47 0.67
N HIS A 62 -10.92 1.38 0.57
CA HIS A 62 -10.93 0.31 1.57
C HIS A 62 -9.79 -0.70 1.40
N LEU A 63 -9.11 -0.72 0.26
CA LEU A 63 -8.07 -1.72 -0.03
C LEU A 63 -6.97 -1.80 1.04
N PRO A 64 -6.35 -0.70 1.48
CA PRO A 64 -5.28 -0.81 2.47
C PRO A 64 -5.75 -1.41 3.79
N GLY A 65 -6.89 -0.98 4.31
CA GLY A 65 -7.44 -1.48 5.57
C GLY A 65 -7.85 -2.95 5.49
N VAL A 66 -8.49 -3.36 4.41
CA VAL A 66 -8.88 -4.76 4.22
C VAL A 66 -7.63 -5.63 4.03
N MET A 67 -6.63 -5.13 3.30
CA MET A 67 -5.33 -5.82 3.18
C MET A 67 -4.70 -6.05 4.55
N ALA A 68 -4.67 -5.01 5.39
CA ALA A 68 -4.10 -5.09 6.74
C ALA A 68 -4.85 -6.07 7.65
N ALA A 69 -6.15 -6.26 7.42
CA ALA A 69 -6.96 -7.21 8.18
C ALA A 69 -6.57 -8.68 7.93
N PHE A 70 -5.96 -8.98 6.80
CA PHE A 70 -5.59 -10.35 6.39
C PHE A 70 -4.10 -10.64 6.47
N THR A 71 -3.26 -9.71 6.90
CA THR A 71 -1.82 -9.92 6.97
C THR A 71 -1.24 -9.33 8.25
N THR A 72 -0.13 -9.92 8.72
CA THR A 72 0.67 -9.36 9.82
C THR A 72 1.81 -8.47 9.28
N LEU A 73 1.98 -8.40 7.96
CA LEU A 73 2.99 -7.52 7.37
C LEU A 73 2.60 -6.06 7.52
N PRO A 74 3.59 -5.16 7.62
CA PRO A 74 3.31 -3.72 7.56
C PRO A 74 2.59 -3.36 6.25
N VAL A 75 1.50 -2.60 6.36
CA VAL A 75 0.76 -2.08 5.21
C VAL A 75 0.88 -0.57 5.21
N ILE A 76 1.33 -0.02 4.09
CA ILE A 76 1.43 1.43 3.85
C ILE A 76 0.32 1.81 2.88
N GLY A 77 -0.55 2.71 3.31
CA GLY A 77 -1.66 3.20 2.49
C GLY A 77 -1.33 4.49 1.76
N VAL A 78 -1.63 4.53 0.47
CA VAL A 78 -1.48 5.72 -0.36
C VAL A 78 -2.85 6.20 -0.80
N PRO A 79 -3.34 7.33 -0.26
CA PRO A 79 -4.59 7.92 -0.74
C PRO A 79 -4.40 8.43 -2.17
N ILE A 80 -5.25 7.99 -3.08
CA ILE A 80 -5.25 8.46 -4.46
C ILE A 80 -6.24 9.60 -4.60
N GLU A 81 -5.85 10.66 -5.30
CA GLU A 81 -6.71 11.81 -5.54
C GLU A 81 -8.02 11.38 -6.20
N SER A 82 -9.14 11.89 -5.69
CA SER A 82 -10.48 11.63 -6.20
C SER A 82 -11.07 12.88 -6.83
N ARG A 83 -12.06 12.69 -7.71
CA ARG A 83 -12.71 13.82 -8.40
C ARG A 83 -13.49 14.71 -7.46
N SER A 84 -14.30 14.11 -6.58
CA SER A 84 -15.25 14.86 -5.75
C SER A 84 -14.60 15.60 -4.60
N LEU A 85 -13.65 14.97 -3.90
CA LEU A 85 -13.05 15.52 -2.68
C LEU A 85 -11.53 15.63 -2.77
N LYS A 86 -10.97 15.51 -3.96
CA LYS A 86 -9.54 15.69 -4.24
C LYS A 86 -8.61 14.83 -3.38
N GLY A 87 -9.10 13.67 -2.94
CA GLY A 87 -8.35 12.72 -2.14
C GLY A 87 -8.65 12.75 -0.64
N LEU A 88 -9.44 13.71 -0.15
CA LEU A 88 -9.82 13.73 1.27
C LEU A 88 -10.61 12.49 1.67
N ASP A 89 -11.54 12.06 0.84
CA ASP A 89 -12.31 10.84 1.03
C ASP A 89 -11.39 9.59 1.04
N SER A 90 -10.41 9.54 0.14
CA SER A 90 -9.41 8.48 0.11
C SER A 90 -8.58 8.48 1.39
N LEU A 91 -8.08 9.64 1.80
CA LEU A 91 -7.27 9.79 3.01
C LEU A 91 -8.04 9.33 4.26
N LEU A 92 -9.26 9.80 4.45
CA LEU A 92 -10.05 9.44 5.62
C LEU A 92 -10.43 7.96 5.64
N SER A 93 -10.70 7.38 4.47
CA SER A 93 -10.99 5.94 4.36
C SER A 93 -9.80 5.07 4.75
N ILE A 94 -8.58 5.55 4.49
CA ILE A 94 -7.35 4.79 4.75
C ILE A 94 -6.84 5.03 6.17
N VAL A 95 -6.85 6.28 6.65
CA VAL A 95 -6.17 6.65 7.90
C VAL A 95 -6.98 6.31 9.15
N GLN A 96 -8.32 6.35 9.07
CA GLN A 96 -9.21 6.13 10.22
C GLN A 96 -9.43 4.63 10.47
N MET A 97 -8.38 3.94 10.89
CA MET A 97 -8.42 2.51 11.15
C MET A 97 -8.80 2.20 12.61
N PRO A 98 -9.52 1.10 12.85
CA PRO A 98 -9.87 0.68 14.22
C PRO A 98 -8.64 0.15 14.96
N PRO A 99 -8.67 0.15 16.32
CA PRO A 99 -7.62 -0.48 17.11
C PRO A 99 -7.42 -1.95 16.71
N GLY A 100 -6.16 -2.35 16.60
CA GLY A 100 -5.78 -3.73 16.23
C GLY A 100 -5.47 -3.92 14.75
N VAL A 101 -5.86 -3.00 13.86
CA VAL A 101 -5.61 -3.08 12.42
C VAL A 101 -4.96 -1.78 11.93
N PRO A 102 -3.66 -1.59 12.15
CA PRO A 102 -2.98 -0.36 11.76
C PRO A 102 -2.64 -0.33 10.26
N VAL A 103 -2.71 0.86 9.68
CA VAL A 103 -2.20 1.16 8.34
C VAL A 103 -1.36 2.43 8.43
N ALA A 104 -0.10 2.35 8.00
CA ALA A 104 0.77 3.53 7.92
C ALA A 104 0.38 4.36 6.70
N THR A 105 -0.24 5.51 6.90
CA THR A 105 -0.80 6.31 5.82
C THR A 105 0.11 7.48 5.48
N VAL A 106 0.43 7.63 4.18
CA VAL A 106 1.19 8.78 3.66
C VAL A 106 0.24 9.85 3.12
N GLY A 107 0.77 10.98 2.72
CA GLY A 107 -0.04 12.06 2.14
C GLY A 107 -0.73 11.66 0.84
N ILE A 108 -1.72 12.46 0.43
CA ILE A 108 -2.47 12.23 -0.81
C ILE A 108 -1.52 12.21 -2.01
N GLY A 109 -1.53 11.14 -2.80
CA GLY A 109 -0.65 10.98 -3.94
C GLY A 109 0.81 10.72 -3.63
N ALA A 110 1.19 10.60 -2.35
CA ALA A 110 2.59 10.55 -1.92
C ALA A 110 3.19 9.14 -2.02
N ALA A 111 3.10 8.52 -3.19
CA ALA A 111 3.62 7.17 -3.41
C ALA A 111 5.15 7.09 -3.27
N LYS A 112 5.87 8.17 -3.60
CA LYS A 112 7.32 8.24 -3.36
C LYS A 112 7.65 8.05 -1.88
N ASN A 113 6.94 8.75 -1.01
CA ASN A 113 7.12 8.61 0.45
C ASN A 113 6.73 7.23 0.94
N ALA A 114 5.72 6.60 0.33
CA ALA A 114 5.39 5.21 0.65
C ALA A 114 6.55 4.27 0.31
N GLY A 115 7.17 4.44 -0.84
CA GLY A 115 8.37 3.70 -1.22
C GLY A 115 9.52 3.91 -0.26
N LEU A 116 9.80 5.16 0.11
CA LEU A 116 10.85 5.49 1.08
C LEU A 116 10.55 4.89 2.46
N LEU A 117 9.31 4.94 2.91
CA LEU A 117 8.93 4.34 4.19
C LEU A 117 9.12 2.81 4.17
N ALA A 118 8.78 2.16 3.06
CA ALA A 118 9.03 0.73 2.89
C ALA A 118 10.54 0.43 2.99
N VAL A 119 11.38 1.23 2.33
CA VAL A 119 12.84 1.10 2.44
C VAL A 119 13.30 1.26 3.88
N GLN A 120 12.78 2.25 4.60
CA GLN A 120 13.13 2.46 6.00
C GLN A 120 12.74 1.27 6.87
N ILE A 121 11.56 0.71 6.67
CA ILE A 121 11.11 -0.48 7.40
C ILE A 121 12.06 -1.66 7.16
N LEU A 122 12.43 -1.88 5.90
CA LEU A 122 13.35 -2.95 5.54
C LEU A 122 14.77 -2.70 6.06
N SER A 123 15.18 -1.44 6.18
CA SER A 123 16.52 -1.07 6.63
C SER A 123 16.76 -1.40 8.10
N VAL A 124 15.72 -1.51 8.92
CA VAL A 124 15.86 -1.86 10.34
C VAL A 124 16.58 -3.21 10.50
N GLY A 125 16.39 -4.13 9.57
CA GLY A 125 17.05 -5.43 9.57
C GLY A 125 18.15 -5.60 8.53
N SER A 126 18.66 -4.50 7.94
CA SER A 126 19.64 -4.56 6.86
C SER A 126 20.64 -3.41 6.91
N GLU A 127 21.88 -3.73 7.22
CA GLU A 127 22.97 -2.73 7.23
C GLU A 127 23.16 -2.09 5.85
N ARG A 128 22.98 -2.85 4.77
CA ARG A 128 23.12 -2.36 3.40
C ARG A 128 22.17 -1.20 3.08
N LEU A 129 20.95 -1.24 3.64
CA LEU A 129 19.93 -0.23 3.35
C LEU A 129 20.02 1.00 4.27
N GLN A 130 20.77 0.91 5.33
CA GLN A 130 20.97 2.04 6.21
C GLN A 130 22.02 3.02 5.66
#